data_da0a47a90197d03dff080d59f924611c
#
_entry.id   da0a47a90197d03dff080d59f924611c
#
_cell.length_a   1.000
_cell.length_b   1.000
_cell.length_c   1.000
_cell.angle_alpha   90.00
_cell.angle_beta   90.00
_cell.angle_gamma   90.00
#
_symmetry.space_group_name_H-M   'P 1'
#
loop_
_entity.id
_entity.type
_entity.pdbx_description
1 polymer ?
#
loop_
_entity_poly.entity_id
_entity_poly.type
_entity_poly.pdbx_seq_one_letter_code
_entity_poly.pdbx_strand_id
1 'polypeptide(L)'
;MGGIFLTFRLTKGRDGDIFKKTVAGRYYFALGVSAYPAWKRGVYGLAHVTIEDVAAAAGVSTTTVFKALNGRGKVSEETRRRIQQLAADMQYVPNRYAQSLARREIRIACVSCGDTPADYQAYIDQGLEETFADYRGTNVVGCYYRYSMEQGYAEAAAILEDIAACRNIDAVVLQSSYTDSLHCAKLQKLADRGIPVLSLGSRMEGTPVSGYVMTDGRMMGRMAAELLALRLGGYGRVAVLTPDPSVEIHLDCLDGFLETASAYSLEMTGTTVTGYTEPQVRAAVEQLLREVPSLAGIYVTSSNAAMTCRYLKEHGISSMCVVGQDIHPAVAGCLKDHSLLGTLFQNQRLQAQKAVEKILEKLQNPDRPVTSELVIPQLVLRSNLDGYTY
;
A
#
# COMPACT_ATOMS: atom_id res chain seq x y z
N MET A 1 18.54 22.51 24.40
CA MET A 1 19.98 22.37 24.09
C MET A 1 20.40 20.94 24.32
N GLY A 2 20.91 20.25 23.33
CA GLY A 2 21.50 18.93 23.48
C GLY A 2 21.09 17.98 22.33
N GLY A 3 21.55 18.30 21.09
CA GLY A 3 21.38 17.37 19.97
C GLY A 3 22.39 16.23 20.11
N ILE A 4 21.91 15.00 20.04
CA ILE A 4 22.77 13.80 19.97
C ILE A 4 23.12 13.56 18.50
N PHE A 5 24.39 13.89 18.16
CA PHE A 5 24.97 13.46 16.89
C PHE A 5 25.39 12.00 16.99
N LEU A 6 24.70 11.11 16.28
CA LEU A 6 25.18 9.75 16.04
C LEU A 6 26.04 9.73 14.78
N THR A 7 27.36 9.68 15.00
CA THR A 7 28.36 9.57 13.93
C THR A 7 28.54 8.08 13.60
N PHE A 8 27.98 7.62 12.50
CA PHE A 8 28.30 6.30 11.96
C PHE A 8 29.56 6.38 11.08
N ARG A 9 30.60 5.70 11.51
CA ARG A 9 31.84 5.49 10.72
C ARG A 9 31.61 4.33 9.76
N LEU A 10 31.51 4.65 8.45
CA LEU A 10 31.44 3.62 7.40
C LEU A 10 32.88 3.18 7.06
N THR A 11 33.20 1.90 7.28
CA THR A 11 34.41 1.26 6.78
C THR A 11 34.24 0.90 5.30
N LYS A 12 35.27 1.27 4.50
CA LYS A 12 35.38 0.95 3.08
C LYS A 12 35.43 -0.57 2.86
N GLY A 13 34.38 -1.13 2.19
CA GLY A 13 34.47 -2.43 1.52
C GLY A 13 34.70 -2.21 0.02
N ARG A 14 35.49 -3.05 -0.58
CA ARG A 14 35.82 -3.01 -2.01
C ARG A 14 34.57 -3.27 -2.85
N ASP A 15 34.47 -2.50 -3.95
CA ASP A 15 33.54 -2.64 -5.08
C ASP A 15 32.07 -2.19 -4.81
N GLY A 16 31.78 -0.93 -5.13
CA GLY A 16 30.44 -0.37 -5.24
C GLY A 16 30.36 1.12 -4.93
N ASP A 17 30.35 1.96 -5.95
CA ASP A 17 30.24 3.41 -5.81
C ASP A 17 28.90 3.85 -5.20
N ILE A 18 28.96 4.42 -4.01
CA ILE A 18 27.83 5.09 -3.37
C ILE A 18 27.84 6.55 -3.79
N PHE A 19 26.94 6.96 -4.66
CA PHE A 19 26.76 8.37 -4.99
C PHE A 19 25.96 9.07 -3.88
N LYS A 20 26.67 9.95 -3.11
CA LYS A 20 26.04 10.96 -2.26
C LYS A 20 25.81 12.22 -3.10
N LYS A 21 24.58 12.64 -3.27
CA LYS A 21 24.26 14.02 -3.68
C LYS A 21 23.47 14.68 -2.56
N THR A 22 24.04 15.71 -1.99
CA THR A 22 23.38 16.59 -1.02
C THR A 22 22.77 17.76 -1.81
N VAL A 23 21.46 17.93 -1.74
CA VAL A 23 20.79 19.15 -2.18
C VAL A 23 19.99 19.65 -0.99
N ALA A 24 20.32 20.85 -0.54
CA ALA A 24 19.60 21.58 0.51
C ALA A 24 19.42 20.84 1.86
N GLY A 25 20.48 20.20 2.37
CA GLY A 25 20.51 19.66 3.74
C GLY A 25 19.63 18.41 4.00
N ARG A 26 19.07 17.82 2.98
CA ARG A 26 18.20 16.61 3.08
C ARG A 26 18.94 15.38 2.54
N TYR A 27 18.82 14.26 3.25
CA TYR A 27 19.46 13.01 2.87
C TYR A 27 18.52 12.16 2.02
N TYR A 28 18.97 11.81 0.81
CA TYR A 28 18.30 10.84 -0.05
C TYR A 28 19.06 9.51 0.05
N PHE A 29 18.38 8.44 0.45
CA PHE A 29 18.95 7.09 0.40
C PHE A 29 18.54 6.41 -0.89
N ALA A 30 19.51 6.21 -1.79
CA ALA A 30 19.38 5.19 -2.81
C ALA A 30 19.89 3.88 -2.19
N LEU A 31 18.99 2.97 -1.84
CA LEU A 31 19.39 1.67 -1.30
C LEU A 31 20.04 0.84 -2.41
N GLY A 32 21.37 0.82 -2.38
CA GLY A 32 22.16 -0.20 -3.05
C GLY A 32 21.93 -1.55 -2.36
N VAL A 33 21.72 -2.54 -3.17
CA VAL A 33 21.41 -3.93 -2.88
C VAL A 33 22.19 -4.49 -1.70
N SER A 34 21.51 -4.84 -0.59
CA SER A 34 22.03 -5.72 0.44
C SER A 34 21.74 -7.17 0.07
N ALA A 35 22.76 -8.01 0.18
CA ALA A 35 22.72 -9.42 -0.16
C ALA A 35 21.70 -10.19 0.68
N TYR A 36 20.74 -10.84 0.04
CA TYR A 36 19.86 -11.83 0.66
C TYR A 36 20.62 -13.13 0.95
N PRO A 37 20.36 -13.81 2.09
CA PRO A 37 20.99 -15.07 2.41
C PRO A 37 20.62 -16.20 1.44
N ALA A 38 21.60 -17.03 1.11
CA ALA A 38 21.63 -18.00 0.02
C ALA A 38 20.75 -19.27 0.19
N TRP A 39 19.78 -19.30 1.10
CA TRP A 39 19.06 -20.56 1.40
C TRP A 39 17.72 -20.77 0.67
N LYS A 40 17.30 -19.85 -0.22
CA LYS A 40 16.12 -20.07 -1.10
C LYS A 40 16.48 -20.35 -2.55
N ARG A 41 17.47 -21.21 -2.80
CA ARG A 41 17.60 -21.87 -4.10
C ARG A 41 16.86 -23.20 -4.07
N GLY A 42 15.54 -23.15 -4.08
CA GLY A 42 14.69 -24.23 -4.54
C GLY A 42 14.72 -24.23 -6.05
N VAL A 43 15.40 -25.22 -6.61
CA VAL A 43 15.51 -25.50 -8.04
C VAL A 43 14.14 -25.91 -8.58
N TYR A 44 13.47 -24.99 -9.31
CA TYR A 44 12.63 -25.31 -10.45
C TYR A 44 12.90 -24.24 -11.51
N GLY A 45 13.98 -24.44 -12.25
CA GLY A 45 14.24 -23.71 -13.49
C GLY A 45 13.26 -24.19 -14.56
N LEU A 46 12.08 -23.56 -14.63
CA LEU A 46 11.37 -23.50 -15.90
C LEU A 46 12.17 -22.54 -16.77
N ALA A 47 12.84 -23.07 -17.80
CA ALA A 47 13.49 -22.25 -18.81
C ALA A 47 12.41 -21.35 -19.42
N HIS A 48 12.44 -20.04 -19.09
CA HIS A 48 11.56 -19.08 -19.71
C HIS A 48 11.94 -18.96 -21.19
N VAL A 49 10.97 -19.25 -22.08
CA VAL A 49 11.13 -19.05 -23.52
C VAL A 49 11.41 -17.58 -23.78
N THR A 50 12.49 -17.29 -24.48
CA THR A 50 12.93 -15.92 -24.83
C THR A 50 12.46 -15.52 -26.23
N ILE A 51 12.58 -14.23 -26.58
CA ILE A 51 12.27 -13.75 -27.93
C ILE A 51 13.25 -14.35 -28.96
N GLU A 52 14.48 -14.65 -28.53
CA GLU A 52 15.50 -15.33 -29.32
C GLU A 52 15.06 -16.75 -29.67
N ASP A 53 14.44 -17.47 -28.74
CA ASP A 53 13.93 -18.82 -28.99
C ASP A 53 12.78 -18.81 -30.00
N VAL A 54 11.85 -17.84 -29.86
CA VAL A 54 10.76 -17.66 -30.84
C VAL A 54 11.31 -17.24 -32.21
N ALA A 55 12.34 -16.39 -32.25
CA ALA A 55 12.98 -15.95 -33.49
C ALA A 55 13.68 -17.12 -34.19
N ALA A 56 14.39 -17.95 -33.44
CA ALA A 56 15.04 -19.16 -33.94
C ALA A 56 14.01 -20.16 -34.49
N ALA A 57 12.92 -20.42 -33.75
CA ALA A 57 11.84 -21.31 -34.17
C ALA A 57 11.10 -20.80 -35.41
N ALA A 58 10.91 -19.47 -35.54
CA ALA A 58 10.27 -18.82 -36.68
C ALA A 58 11.22 -18.63 -37.87
N GLY A 59 12.53 -18.79 -37.71
CA GLY A 59 13.52 -18.50 -38.77
C GLY A 59 13.60 -17.04 -39.20
N VAL A 60 13.38 -16.13 -38.24
CA VAL A 60 13.38 -14.68 -38.50
C VAL A 60 14.22 -13.95 -37.43
N SER A 61 14.47 -12.65 -37.62
CA SER A 61 15.16 -11.85 -36.62
C SER A 61 14.24 -11.54 -35.40
N THR A 62 14.83 -11.32 -34.22
CA THR A 62 14.11 -10.88 -33.02
C THR A 62 13.31 -9.60 -33.28
N THR A 63 13.86 -8.68 -34.12
CA THR A 63 13.15 -7.47 -34.56
C THR A 63 11.86 -7.80 -35.33
N THR A 64 11.89 -8.87 -36.16
CA THR A 64 10.70 -9.30 -36.92
C THR A 64 9.67 -9.92 -35.99
N VAL A 65 10.08 -10.73 -35.03
CA VAL A 65 9.19 -11.28 -33.96
C VAL A 65 8.55 -10.13 -33.20
N PHE A 66 9.35 -9.18 -32.75
CA PHE A 66 8.86 -8.00 -32.04
C PHE A 66 7.79 -7.23 -32.82
N LYS A 67 8.05 -6.94 -34.12
CA LYS A 67 7.09 -6.24 -34.99
C LYS A 67 5.81 -7.04 -35.20
N ALA A 68 5.92 -8.36 -35.36
CA ALA A 68 4.78 -9.24 -35.55
C ALA A 68 3.85 -9.30 -34.32
N LEU A 69 4.43 -9.44 -33.13
CA LEU A 69 3.68 -9.54 -31.87
C LEU A 69 3.04 -8.20 -31.46
N ASN A 70 3.68 -7.07 -31.76
CA ASN A 70 3.19 -5.73 -31.37
C ASN A 70 2.36 -5.01 -32.46
N GLY A 71 2.07 -5.66 -33.58
CA GLY A 71 1.30 -5.04 -34.68
C GLY A 71 1.99 -3.88 -35.36
N ARG A 72 3.31 -3.67 -35.17
CA ARG A 72 4.08 -2.53 -35.69
C ARG A 72 4.96 -2.93 -36.88
N GLY A 73 5.13 -2.02 -37.83
CA GLY A 73 6.03 -2.18 -38.95
C GLY A 73 5.49 -3.09 -40.06
N LYS A 74 6.21 -3.15 -41.19
CA LYS A 74 5.85 -3.97 -42.35
C LYS A 74 6.28 -5.43 -42.10
N VAL A 75 5.34 -6.28 -41.67
CA VAL A 75 5.46 -7.73 -41.59
C VAL A 75 4.27 -8.30 -42.35
N SER A 76 4.50 -9.27 -43.27
CA SER A 76 3.39 -9.89 -44.01
C SER A 76 2.40 -10.56 -43.02
N GLU A 77 1.13 -10.59 -43.37
CA GLU A 77 0.08 -11.14 -42.51
C GLU A 77 0.31 -12.65 -42.26
N GLU A 78 0.81 -13.36 -43.23
CA GLU A 78 1.20 -14.76 -43.13
C GLU A 78 2.32 -14.96 -42.08
N THR A 79 3.38 -14.16 -42.17
CA THR A 79 4.51 -14.20 -41.22
C THR A 79 4.04 -13.80 -39.82
N ARG A 80 3.14 -12.81 -39.71
CA ARG A 80 2.58 -12.36 -38.45
C ARG A 80 1.83 -13.49 -37.76
N ARG A 81 0.90 -14.15 -38.46
CA ARG A 81 0.10 -15.26 -37.92
C ARG A 81 1.00 -16.43 -37.47
N ARG A 82 2.00 -16.77 -38.29
CA ARG A 82 2.95 -17.85 -37.96
C ARG A 82 3.72 -17.54 -36.67
N ILE A 83 4.20 -16.32 -36.50
CA ILE A 83 4.94 -15.92 -35.31
C ILE A 83 4.01 -15.89 -34.09
N GLN A 84 2.79 -15.39 -34.21
CA GLN A 84 1.82 -15.37 -33.12
C GLN A 84 1.44 -16.79 -32.67
N GLN A 85 1.26 -17.71 -33.61
CA GLN A 85 0.99 -19.12 -33.31
C GLN A 85 2.17 -19.77 -32.59
N LEU A 86 3.39 -19.63 -33.12
CA LEU A 86 4.59 -20.15 -32.48
C LEU A 86 4.81 -19.59 -31.08
N ALA A 87 4.61 -18.32 -30.88
CA ALA A 87 4.73 -17.71 -29.56
C ALA A 87 3.70 -18.27 -28.56
N ALA A 88 2.47 -18.51 -29.01
CA ALA A 88 1.43 -19.15 -28.19
C ALA A 88 1.78 -20.62 -27.88
N ASP A 89 2.20 -21.40 -28.86
CA ASP A 89 2.56 -22.81 -28.70
C ASP A 89 3.76 -23.00 -27.76
N MET A 90 4.71 -22.08 -27.83
CA MET A 90 5.89 -22.04 -26.94
C MET A 90 5.60 -21.42 -25.58
N GLN A 91 4.38 -20.98 -25.32
CA GLN A 91 4.00 -20.23 -24.11
C GLN A 91 4.90 -19.00 -23.85
N TYR A 92 5.36 -18.38 -24.96
CA TYR A 92 6.16 -17.17 -24.88
C TYR A 92 5.33 -16.01 -24.35
N VAL A 93 5.69 -15.53 -23.18
CA VAL A 93 5.17 -14.26 -22.65
C VAL A 93 6.19 -13.19 -23.05
N PRO A 94 5.76 -12.17 -23.86
CA PRO A 94 6.64 -11.09 -24.25
C PRO A 94 7.28 -10.47 -22.99
N ASN A 95 8.61 -10.61 -22.90
CA ASN A 95 9.33 -9.94 -21.83
C ASN A 95 9.27 -8.43 -22.09
N ARG A 96 8.32 -7.74 -21.44
CA ARG A 96 8.18 -6.29 -21.50
C ARG A 96 9.48 -5.59 -21.09
N TYR A 97 10.37 -6.29 -20.41
CA TYR A 97 11.65 -5.84 -19.90
C TYR A 97 12.71 -5.74 -21.00
N ALA A 98 12.77 -6.69 -21.92
CA ALA A 98 13.72 -6.63 -23.05
C ALA A 98 13.40 -5.47 -24.01
N GLN A 99 12.17 -5.01 -24.06
CA GLN A 99 11.76 -3.85 -24.86
C GLN A 99 12.19 -2.51 -24.26
N SER A 100 12.54 -2.48 -23.00
CA SER A 100 12.88 -1.26 -22.27
C SER A 100 14.37 -0.89 -22.35
N LEU A 101 15.25 -1.83 -22.70
CA LEU A 101 16.71 -1.61 -22.76
C LEU A 101 17.16 -0.49 -23.72
N ALA A 102 16.27 0.01 -24.60
CA ALA A 102 16.52 1.13 -25.47
C ALA A 102 15.82 2.44 -25.04
N ARG A 103 15.14 2.46 -23.88
CA ARG A 103 14.36 3.60 -23.42
C ARG A 103 15.04 4.30 -22.24
N ARG A 104 14.79 5.60 -22.10
CA ARG A 104 15.13 6.42 -20.95
C ARG A 104 14.63 5.74 -19.66
N GLU A 105 15.40 5.84 -18.58
CA GLU A 105 15.00 5.42 -17.24
C GLU A 105 13.68 6.11 -16.81
N ILE A 106 12.72 5.32 -16.33
CA ILE A 106 11.46 5.78 -15.78
C ILE A 106 11.63 5.86 -14.26
N ARG A 107 11.44 7.04 -13.70
CA ARG A 107 11.58 7.30 -12.26
C ARG A 107 10.23 7.61 -11.65
N ILE A 108 9.82 6.79 -10.70
CA ILE A 108 8.58 6.94 -9.96
C ILE A 108 8.91 7.40 -8.54
N ALA A 109 8.46 8.61 -8.17
CA ALA A 109 8.58 9.11 -6.81
C ALA A 109 7.52 8.44 -5.94
N CYS A 110 7.93 7.76 -4.86
CA CYS A 110 7.07 7.20 -3.84
C CYS A 110 7.14 8.11 -2.61
N VAL A 111 6.10 8.89 -2.38
CA VAL A 111 6.01 9.87 -1.29
C VAL A 111 5.10 9.31 -0.20
N SER A 112 5.59 9.19 1.03
CA SER A 112 4.84 8.60 2.14
C SER A 112 5.10 9.30 3.47
N CYS A 113 4.14 9.16 4.39
CA CYS A 113 4.20 9.71 5.72
C CYS A 113 5.07 8.85 6.63
N GLY A 114 6.12 9.46 7.24
CA GLY A 114 7.01 8.79 8.18
C GLY A 114 6.40 8.54 9.56
N ASP A 115 5.32 9.25 9.90
CA ASP A 115 4.62 9.14 11.19
C ASP A 115 3.48 8.11 11.15
N THR A 116 3.24 7.47 10.02
CA THR A 116 2.33 6.33 9.92
C THR A 116 2.82 5.22 10.85
N PRO A 117 1.93 4.47 11.54
CA PRO A 117 2.33 3.35 12.37
C PRO A 117 3.33 2.45 11.65
N ALA A 118 4.46 2.16 12.31
CA ALA A 118 5.61 1.48 11.68
C ALA A 118 5.20 0.15 11.00
N ASP A 119 4.32 -0.60 11.64
CA ASP A 119 3.83 -1.87 11.12
C ASP A 119 2.99 -1.69 9.85
N TYR A 120 2.13 -0.67 9.79
CA TYR A 120 1.37 -0.32 8.59
C TYR A 120 2.29 0.07 7.44
N GLN A 121 3.26 0.94 7.73
CA GLN A 121 4.20 1.44 6.73
C GLN A 121 5.10 0.33 6.20
N ALA A 122 5.53 -0.61 7.05
CA ALA A 122 6.36 -1.73 6.63
C ALA A 122 5.74 -2.57 5.50
N TYR A 123 4.44 -2.80 5.54
CA TYR A 123 3.74 -3.51 4.45
C TYR A 123 3.70 -2.72 3.14
N ILE A 124 3.53 -1.39 3.22
CA ILE A 124 3.59 -0.52 2.02
C ILE A 124 5.00 -0.55 1.43
N ASP A 125 6.02 -0.36 2.27
CA ASP A 125 7.41 -0.35 1.84
C ASP A 125 7.80 -1.67 1.20
N GLN A 126 7.43 -2.79 1.84
CA GLN A 126 7.66 -4.12 1.29
C GLN A 126 6.99 -4.28 -0.07
N GLY A 127 5.74 -3.84 -0.22
CA GLY A 127 5.02 -3.91 -1.49
C GLY A 127 5.68 -3.08 -2.59
N LEU A 128 6.15 -1.87 -2.28
CA LEU A 128 6.91 -1.04 -3.20
C LEU A 128 8.25 -1.68 -3.58
N GLU A 129 9.04 -2.12 -2.59
CA GLU A 129 10.36 -2.72 -2.80
C GLU A 129 10.29 -4.01 -3.64
N GLU A 130 9.35 -4.90 -3.32
CA GLU A 130 9.14 -6.13 -4.08
C GLU A 130 8.70 -5.84 -5.50
N THR A 131 7.78 -4.90 -5.70
CA THR A 131 7.32 -4.53 -7.03
C THR A 131 8.47 -3.95 -7.85
N PHE A 132 9.25 -3.01 -7.32
CA PHE A 132 10.42 -2.50 -8.03
C PHE A 132 11.52 -3.55 -8.21
N ALA A 133 11.59 -4.55 -7.32
CA ALA A 133 12.50 -5.69 -7.50
C ALA A 133 12.11 -6.56 -8.69
N ASP A 134 10.81 -6.74 -8.95
CA ASP A 134 10.31 -7.45 -10.13
C ASP A 134 10.63 -6.70 -11.44
N TYR A 135 10.83 -5.38 -11.34
CA TYR A 135 11.29 -4.54 -12.45
C TYR A 135 12.82 -4.44 -12.56
N ARG A 136 13.61 -5.21 -11.78
CA ARG A 136 15.08 -5.23 -11.92
C ARG A 136 15.48 -5.70 -13.31
N GLY A 137 16.45 -4.99 -13.90
CA GLY A 137 16.86 -5.22 -15.28
C GLY A 137 16.00 -4.47 -16.32
N THR A 138 15.05 -3.70 -15.87
CA THR A 138 14.33 -2.70 -16.66
C THR A 138 14.85 -1.30 -16.32
N ASN A 139 14.34 -0.30 -17.01
CA ASN A 139 14.65 1.11 -16.71
C ASN A 139 13.63 1.73 -15.73
N VAL A 140 12.96 0.95 -14.90
CA VAL A 140 12.01 1.48 -13.90
C VAL A 140 12.68 1.52 -12.54
N VAL A 141 12.65 2.70 -11.91
CA VAL A 141 13.30 2.95 -10.62
C VAL A 141 12.36 3.66 -9.66
N GLY A 142 12.24 3.16 -8.43
CA GLY A 142 11.55 3.84 -7.33
C GLY A 142 12.47 4.86 -6.64
N CYS A 143 11.95 6.06 -6.41
CA CYS A 143 12.59 7.12 -5.66
C CYS A 143 11.76 7.41 -4.40
N TYR A 144 12.30 7.13 -3.22
CA TYR A 144 11.53 7.17 -1.97
C TYR A 144 11.71 8.50 -1.24
N TYR A 145 10.59 9.10 -0.84
CA TYR A 145 10.51 10.34 -0.08
C TYR A 145 9.64 10.12 1.16
N ARG A 146 10.09 10.66 2.29
CA ARG A 146 9.36 10.62 3.55
C ARG A 146 9.11 12.03 4.05
N TYR A 147 7.93 12.29 4.57
CA TYR A 147 7.60 13.53 5.26
C TYR A 147 7.09 13.23 6.68
N SER A 148 7.27 14.18 7.59
CA SER A 148 6.73 14.14 8.95
C SER A 148 5.54 15.08 9.07
N MET A 149 4.60 14.71 9.94
CA MET A 149 3.44 15.51 10.30
C MET A 149 3.72 16.50 11.43
N GLU A 150 4.92 16.50 12.03
CA GLU A 150 5.27 17.42 13.12
C GLU A 150 5.06 18.91 12.78
N GLN A 151 5.24 19.26 11.51
CA GLN A 151 5.02 20.60 10.98
C GLN A 151 3.77 20.68 10.08
N GLY A 152 2.84 19.74 10.23
CA GLY A 152 1.71 19.59 9.33
C GLY A 152 2.18 19.16 7.93
N TYR A 153 1.40 19.51 6.90
CA TYR A 153 1.68 19.09 5.52
C TYR A 153 2.70 19.92 4.77
N ALA A 154 3.35 20.87 5.40
CA ALA A 154 4.31 21.77 4.74
C ALA A 154 5.50 20.99 4.15
N GLU A 155 5.97 19.94 4.82
CA GLU A 155 7.06 19.11 4.31
C GLU A 155 6.63 18.27 3.10
N ALA A 156 5.45 17.67 3.14
CA ALA A 156 4.89 16.96 1.99
C ALA A 156 4.73 17.88 0.77
N ALA A 157 4.21 19.09 0.99
CA ALA A 157 4.06 20.10 -0.05
C ALA A 157 5.42 20.55 -0.63
N ALA A 158 6.46 20.66 0.23
CA ALA A 158 7.82 20.98 -0.22
C ALA A 158 8.42 19.85 -1.06
N ILE A 159 8.22 18.59 -0.67
CA ILE A 159 8.65 17.43 -1.46
C ILE A 159 7.97 17.44 -2.84
N LEU A 160 6.67 17.69 -2.91
CA LEU A 160 5.93 17.78 -4.18
C LEU A 160 6.43 18.94 -5.05
N GLU A 161 6.80 20.08 -4.45
CA GLU A 161 7.43 21.19 -5.18
C GLU A 161 8.80 20.81 -5.74
N ASP A 162 9.65 20.16 -4.94
CA ASP A 162 10.97 19.68 -5.37
C ASP A 162 10.83 18.66 -6.54
N ILE A 163 9.86 17.75 -6.44
CA ILE A 163 9.53 16.80 -7.52
C ILE A 163 9.05 17.55 -8.75
N ALA A 164 8.19 18.57 -8.58
CA ALA A 164 7.73 19.40 -9.68
C ALA A 164 8.87 20.22 -10.32
N ALA A 165 9.91 20.58 -9.59
CA ALA A 165 11.10 21.24 -10.14
C ALA A 165 12.07 20.27 -10.83
N CYS A 166 12.09 18.99 -10.44
CA CYS A 166 12.93 17.96 -11.03
C CYS A 166 12.47 17.62 -12.47
N ARG A 167 13.46 17.47 -13.40
CA ARG A 167 13.18 17.05 -14.77
C ARG A 167 13.25 15.54 -15.01
N ASN A 168 13.55 14.78 -13.96
CA ASN A 168 13.85 13.35 -14.05
C ASN A 168 12.90 12.47 -13.24
N ILE A 169 11.76 12.98 -12.80
CA ILE A 169 10.65 12.20 -12.23
C ILE A 169 9.54 12.14 -13.28
N ASP A 170 9.07 10.94 -13.55
CA ASP A 170 8.08 10.65 -14.59
C ASP A 170 6.67 10.47 -14.02
N ALA A 171 6.56 10.04 -12.77
CA ALA A 171 5.27 9.84 -12.08
C ALA A 171 5.44 9.87 -10.56
N VAL A 172 4.32 9.98 -9.85
CA VAL A 172 4.30 9.99 -8.36
C VAL A 172 3.27 8.98 -7.85
N VAL A 173 3.65 8.17 -6.88
CA VAL A 173 2.75 7.43 -5.99
C VAL A 173 2.76 8.17 -4.66
N LEU A 174 1.63 8.75 -4.28
CA LEU A 174 1.49 9.60 -3.11
C LEU A 174 0.62 8.93 -2.05
N GLN A 175 1.21 8.59 -0.92
CA GLN A 175 0.47 8.20 0.28
C GLN A 175 0.19 9.46 1.10
N SER A 176 -1.05 9.95 1.03
CA SER A 176 -1.54 11.07 1.84
C SER A 176 -3.04 10.88 2.07
N SER A 177 -3.48 11.16 3.27
CA SER A 177 -4.90 11.07 3.63
C SER A 177 -5.60 12.44 3.65
N TYR A 178 -4.89 13.50 3.30
CA TYR A 178 -5.36 14.86 3.49
C TYR A 178 -5.24 15.69 2.23
N THR A 179 -6.27 16.52 2.02
CA THR A 179 -6.39 17.45 0.90
C THR A 179 -6.54 18.86 1.45
N ASP A 180 -5.46 19.61 1.51
CA ASP A 180 -5.50 21.05 1.77
C ASP A 180 -5.20 21.86 0.50
N SER A 181 -5.41 23.17 0.56
CA SER A 181 -5.17 24.07 -0.57
C SER A 181 -3.71 24.07 -1.03
N LEU A 182 -2.77 23.85 -0.11
CA LEU A 182 -1.34 23.81 -0.41
C LEU A 182 -0.99 22.55 -1.22
N HIS A 183 -1.51 21.39 -0.82
CA HIS A 183 -1.35 20.13 -1.57
C HIS A 183 -1.98 20.22 -2.94
N CYS A 184 -3.22 20.71 -3.03
CA CYS A 184 -3.92 20.88 -4.31
C CYS A 184 -3.11 21.73 -5.30
N ALA A 185 -2.53 22.84 -4.84
CA ALA A 185 -1.70 23.70 -5.68
C ALA A 185 -0.42 23.00 -6.19
N LYS A 186 0.21 22.15 -5.36
CA LYS A 186 1.41 21.40 -5.76
C LYS A 186 1.07 20.24 -6.70
N LEU A 187 -0.02 19.55 -6.44
CA LEU A 187 -0.55 18.50 -7.33
C LEU A 187 -0.93 19.07 -8.69
N GLN A 188 -1.52 20.28 -8.73
CA GLN A 188 -1.82 20.95 -9.98
C GLN A 188 -0.57 21.24 -10.79
N LYS A 189 0.52 21.71 -10.16
CA LYS A 189 1.80 21.92 -10.87
C LYS A 189 2.35 20.62 -11.51
N LEU A 190 2.19 19.48 -10.84
CA LEU A 190 2.59 18.19 -11.39
C LEU A 190 1.72 17.81 -12.59
N ALA A 191 0.40 17.99 -12.47
CA ALA A 191 -0.55 17.75 -13.55
C ALA A 191 -0.27 18.63 -14.77
N ASP A 192 -0.02 19.95 -14.58
CA ASP A 192 0.32 20.90 -15.65
C ASP A 192 1.61 20.53 -16.39
N ARG A 193 2.52 19.81 -15.72
CA ARG A 193 3.73 19.25 -16.33
C ARG A 193 3.53 17.87 -16.97
N GLY A 194 2.32 17.33 -16.93
CA GLY A 194 2.03 16.00 -17.43
C GLY A 194 2.62 14.87 -16.57
N ILE A 195 2.96 15.12 -15.30
CA ILE A 195 3.44 14.13 -14.35
C ILE A 195 2.22 13.54 -13.62
N PRO A 196 1.82 12.30 -13.94
CA PRO A 196 0.67 11.68 -13.28
C PRO A 196 0.97 11.38 -11.82
N VAL A 197 -0.03 11.62 -10.97
CA VAL A 197 0.01 11.30 -9.54
C VAL A 197 -1.06 10.25 -9.24
N LEU A 198 -0.69 9.14 -8.64
CA LEU A 198 -1.62 8.14 -8.13
C LEU A 198 -1.65 8.22 -6.60
N SER A 199 -2.84 8.33 -6.03
CA SER A 199 -3.03 8.29 -4.59
C SER A 199 -3.01 6.85 -4.07
N LEU A 200 -2.31 6.62 -2.96
CA LEU A 200 -2.23 5.35 -2.25
C LEU A 200 -2.85 5.49 -0.86
N GLY A 201 -3.91 4.74 -0.60
CA GLY A 201 -4.57 4.68 0.70
C GLY A 201 -5.71 5.69 0.90
N SER A 202 -5.96 6.59 -0.06
CA SER A 202 -7.09 7.55 -0.01
C SER A 202 -7.55 7.96 -1.41
N ARG A 203 -8.78 8.47 -1.54
CA ARG A 203 -9.32 8.95 -2.83
C ARG A 203 -8.75 10.30 -3.23
N MET A 204 -8.47 11.17 -2.25
CA MET A 204 -8.06 12.56 -2.46
C MET A 204 -9.03 13.32 -3.38
N GLU A 205 -10.33 13.25 -3.07
CA GLU A 205 -11.37 13.89 -3.87
C GLU A 205 -11.14 15.39 -4.03
N GLY A 206 -11.50 15.92 -5.23
CA GLY A 206 -11.31 17.32 -5.55
C GLY A 206 -9.87 17.74 -5.87
N THR A 207 -8.93 16.78 -5.96
CA THR A 207 -7.54 17.02 -6.35
C THR A 207 -7.26 16.52 -7.76
N PRO A 208 -6.20 17.01 -8.43
CA PRO A 208 -5.83 16.57 -9.78
C PRO A 208 -5.03 15.26 -9.80
N VAL A 209 -5.28 14.34 -8.85
CA VAL A 209 -4.69 12.99 -8.92
C VAL A 209 -5.29 12.20 -10.07
N SER A 210 -4.49 11.37 -10.71
CA SER A 210 -4.92 10.57 -11.87
C SER A 210 -5.87 9.45 -11.49
N GLY A 211 -5.82 8.99 -10.24
CA GLY A 211 -6.62 7.91 -9.68
C GLY A 211 -6.08 7.48 -8.33
N TYR A 212 -6.66 6.44 -7.75
CA TYR A 212 -6.25 5.92 -6.44
C TYR A 212 -6.26 4.39 -6.38
N VAL A 213 -5.50 3.88 -5.42
CA VAL A 213 -5.60 2.51 -4.92
C VAL A 213 -5.71 2.58 -3.40
N MET A 214 -6.76 1.99 -2.85
CA MET A 214 -6.99 1.91 -1.40
C MET A 214 -7.75 0.64 -1.05
N THR A 215 -7.86 0.30 0.24
CA THR A 215 -8.76 -0.78 0.66
C THR A 215 -10.22 -0.35 0.61
N ASP A 216 -11.15 -1.31 0.45
CA ASP A 216 -12.58 -1.06 0.57
C ASP A 216 -12.97 -0.94 2.06
N GLY A 217 -12.98 0.31 2.56
CA GLY A 217 -13.32 0.62 3.95
C GLY A 217 -14.77 0.26 4.30
N ARG A 218 -15.73 0.47 3.38
CA ARG A 218 -17.12 0.08 3.61
C ARG A 218 -17.24 -1.43 3.78
N MET A 219 -16.53 -2.22 2.97
CA MET A 219 -16.49 -3.67 3.14
C MET A 219 -15.88 -4.06 4.49
N MET A 220 -14.82 -3.39 4.93
CA MET A 220 -14.26 -3.63 6.28
C MET A 220 -15.29 -3.39 7.36
N GLY A 221 -16.01 -2.26 7.31
CA GLY A 221 -17.06 -1.96 8.26
C GLY A 221 -18.17 -3.02 8.27
N ARG A 222 -18.65 -3.44 7.09
CA ARG A 222 -19.64 -4.51 6.95
C ARG A 222 -19.18 -5.82 7.56
N MET A 223 -17.95 -6.24 7.26
CA MET A 223 -17.36 -7.47 7.80
C MET A 223 -17.22 -7.41 9.33
N ALA A 224 -16.86 -6.26 9.89
CA ALA A 224 -16.75 -6.07 11.35
C ALA A 224 -18.10 -6.20 12.04
N ALA A 225 -19.13 -5.53 11.50
CA ALA A 225 -20.48 -5.60 12.06
C ALA A 225 -21.07 -7.02 11.97
N GLU A 226 -20.90 -7.69 10.82
CA GLU A 226 -21.34 -9.07 10.65
C GLU A 226 -20.64 -10.03 11.61
N LEU A 227 -19.32 -9.90 11.79
CA LEU A 227 -18.57 -10.74 12.72
C LEU A 227 -19.02 -10.53 14.18
N LEU A 228 -19.29 -9.29 14.59
CA LEU A 228 -19.88 -9.00 15.90
C LEU A 228 -21.30 -9.58 16.02
N ALA A 229 -22.14 -9.42 15.01
CA ALA A 229 -23.49 -9.97 15.01
C ALA A 229 -23.49 -11.50 15.15
N LEU A 230 -22.66 -12.20 14.38
CA LEU A 230 -22.51 -13.67 14.48
C LEU A 230 -22.06 -14.09 15.87
N ARG A 231 -21.12 -13.39 16.47
CA ARG A 231 -20.59 -13.72 17.82
C ARG A 231 -21.57 -13.40 18.94
N LEU A 232 -22.39 -12.36 18.78
CA LEU A 232 -23.35 -11.89 19.77
C LEU A 232 -24.75 -12.52 19.61
N GLY A 233 -24.95 -13.38 18.61
CA GLY A 233 -26.25 -13.99 18.33
C GLY A 233 -27.25 -13.04 17.67
N GLY A 234 -26.76 -12.02 16.97
CA GLY A 234 -27.54 -11.08 16.18
C GLY A 234 -28.09 -9.87 16.95
N TYR A 235 -27.80 -9.73 18.24
CA TYR A 235 -28.26 -8.61 19.07
C TYR A 235 -27.21 -8.18 20.10
N GLY A 236 -27.32 -6.94 20.58
CA GLY A 236 -26.44 -6.40 21.60
C GLY A 236 -26.00 -4.96 21.31
N ARG A 237 -25.46 -4.32 22.33
CA ARG A 237 -24.94 -2.94 22.24
C ARG A 237 -23.51 -2.96 21.73
N VAL A 238 -23.25 -2.19 20.70
CA VAL A 238 -21.94 -2.12 20.07
C VAL A 238 -21.49 -0.67 19.87
N ALA A 239 -20.18 -0.45 19.86
CA ALA A 239 -19.58 0.86 19.62
C ALA A 239 -18.45 0.76 18.59
N VAL A 240 -18.13 1.88 17.95
CA VAL A 240 -16.98 2.03 17.07
C VAL A 240 -15.96 2.96 17.74
N LEU A 241 -14.72 2.51 17.81
CA LEU A 241 -13.57 3.32 18.20
C LEU A 241 -12.80 3.73 16.95
N THR A 242 -12.62 5.03 16.75
CA THR A 242 -11.87 5.59 15.62
C THR A 242 -10.80 6.55 16.12
N PRO A 243 -9.58 6.55 15.58
CA PRO A 243 -8.55 7.47 16.01
C PRO A 243 -8.80 8.90 15.53
N ASP A 244 -9.31 9.06 14.32
CA ASP A 244 -9.57 10.35 13.70
C ASP A 244 -10.74 10.22 12.70
N PRO A 245 -11.89 10.83 12.99
CA PRO A 245 -13.06 10.79 12.12
C PRO A 245 -12.91 11.65 10.85
N SER A 246 -11.87 12.47 10.72
CA SER A 246 -11.61 13.24 9.50
C SER A 246 -10.92 12.41 8.40
N VAL A 247 -10.36 11.27 8.75
CA VAL A 247 -9.67 10.38 7.81
C VAL A 247 -10.70 9.53 7.07
N GLU A 248 -10.69 9.62 5.75
CA GLU A 248 -11.69 9.03 4.84
C GLU A 248 -11.93 7.53 5.08
N ILE A 249 -10.88 6.75 5.25
CA ILE A 249 -11.01 5.29 5.46
C ILE A 249 -11.80 4.96 6.75
N HIS A 250 -11.66 5.79 7.79
CA HIS A 250 -12.40 5.60 9.03
C HIS A 250 -13.90 5.91 8.87
N LEU A 251 -14.24 6.92 8.06
CA LEU A 251 -15.63 7.22 7.69
C LEU A 251 -16.24 6.08 6.89
N ASP A 252 -15.54 5.59 5.87
CA ASP A 252 -15.99 4.44 5.08
C ASP A 252 -16.24 3.21 5.96
N CYS A 253 -15.35 2.93 6.92
CA CYS A 253 -15.52 1.84 7.86
C CYS A 253 -16.75 2.02 8.75
N LEU A 254 -16.98 3.24 9.25
CA LEU A 254 -18.15 3.56 10.05
C LEU A 254 -19.44 3.39 9.24
N ASP A 255 -19.49 3.93 8.03
CA ASP A 255 -20.66 3.80 7.14
C ASP A 255 -21.00 2.34 6.86
N GLY A 256 -20.01 1.53 6.47
CA GLY A 256 -20.23 0.11 6.23
C GLY A 256 -20.65 -0.67 7.47
N PHE A 257 -20.12 -0.28 8.64
CA PHE A 257 -20.52 -0.86 9.92
C PHE A 257 -22.00 -0.57 10.23
N LEU A 258 -22.42 0.70 10.09
CA LEU A 258 -23.81 1.11 10.33
C LEU A 258 -24.79 0.44 9.38
N GLU A 259 -24.44 0.34 8.08
CA GLU A 259 -25.25 -0.36 7.08
C GLU A 259 -25.58 -1.79 7.52
N THR A 260 -24.57 -2.53 7.99
CA THR A 260 -24.72 -3.94 8.36
C THR A 260 -25.33 -4.10 9.76
N ALA A 261 -24.94 -3.27 10.72
CA ALA A 261 -25.48 -3.30 12.07
C ALA A 261 -27.01 -3.12 12.07
N SER A 262 -27.53 -2.29 11.15
CA SER A 262 -28.98 -2.07 10.98
C SER A 262 -29.72 -3.30 10.45
N ALA A 263 -29.06 -4.20 9.72
CA ALA A 263 -29.65 -5.45 9.22
C ALA A 263 -29.74 -6.54 10.30
N TYR A 264 -29.02 -6.38 11.40
CA TYR A 264 -29.10 -7.18 12.61
C TYR A 264 -29.73 -6.35 13.74
N SER A 265 -30.03 -6.94 14.85
CA SER A 265 -30.52 -6.21 16.04
C SER A 265 -29.35 -5.69 16.89
N LEU A 266 -28.30 -5.18 16.26
CA LEU A 266 -27.19 -4.52 16.95
C LEU A 266 -27.57 -3.06 17.24
N GLU A 267 -27.57 -2.70 18.51
CA GLU A 267 -27.79 -1.32 18.95
C GLU A 267 -26.47 -0.55 18.91
N MET A 268 -26.32 0.33 17.92
CA MET A 268 -25.15 1.22 17.86
C MET A 268 -25.25 2.30 18.95
N THR A 269 -24.30 2.31 19.88
CA THR A 269 -24.32 3.26 21.01
C THR A 269 -23.57 4.56 20.72
N GLY A 270 -22.70 4.56 19.69
CA GLY A 270 -21.97 5.75 19.25
C GLY A 270 -20.59 5.43 18.71
N THR A 271 -19.92 6.49 18.26
CA THR A 271 -18.53 6.48 17.84
C THR A 271 -17.70 7.27 18.81
N THR A 272 -16.62 6.69 19.33
CA THR A 272 -15.70 7.35 20.27
C THR A 272 -14.36 7.60 19.60
N VAL A 273 -13.88 8.83 19.67
CA VAL A 273 -12.57 9.23 19.12
C VAL A 273 -11.48 8.85 20.10
N THR A 274 -10.51 8.04 19.64
CA THR A 274 -9.44 7.51 20.51
C THR A 274 -8.12 8.27 20.39
N GLY A 275 -7.87 8.98 19.27
CA GLY A 275 -6.50 9.38 18.92
C GLY A 275 -5.62 8.16 18.63
N TYR A 276 -4.30 8.37 18.61
CA TYR A 276 -3.32 7.35 18.20
C TYR A 276 -2.41 6.87 19.33
N THR A 277 -2.42 7.52 20.48
CA THR A 277 -1.52 7.18 21.60
C THR A 277 -2.20 6.29 22.62
N GLU A 278 -1.44 5.42 23.30
CA GLU A 278 -1.99 4.53 24.32
C GLU A 278 -2.76 5.26 25.43
N PRO A 279 -2.29 6.39 26.00
CA PRO A 279 -3.07 7.13 26.99
C PRO A 279 -4.41 7.63 26.47
N GLN A 280 -4.47 8.09 25.21
CA GLN A 280 -5.72 8.54 24.60
C GLN A 280 -6.70 7.39 24.38
N VAL A 281 -6.21 6.23 23.88
CA VAL A 281 -7.03 5.03 23.71
C VAL A 281 -7.57 4.55 25.06
N ARG A 282 -6.75 4.51 26.10
CA ARG A 282 -7.18 4.12 27.45
C ARG A 282 -8.30 5.02 27.99
N ALA A 283 -8.11 6.34 27.90
CA ALA A 283 -9.11 7.30 28.34
C ALA A 283 -10.44 7.16 27.58
N ALA A 284 -10.38 6.95 26.27
CA ALA A 284 -11.56 6.77 25.42
C ALA A 284 -12.31 5.48 25.76
N VAL A 285 -11.60 4.36 25.96
CA VAL A 285 -12.22 3.08 26.33
C VAL A 285 -12.83 3.17 27.74
N GLU A 286 -12.15 3.78 28.69
CA GLU A 286 -12.66 3.99 30.04
C GLU A 286 -13.95 4.84 30.03
N GLN A 287 -13.97 5.92 29.27
CA GLN A 287 -15.16 6.75 29.11
C GLN A 287 -16.32 5.96 28.49
N LEU A 288 -16.08 5.25 27.39
CA LEU A 288 -17.08 4.44 26.71
C LEU A 288 -17.72 3.40 27.65
N LEU A 289 -16.91 2.71 28.45
CA LEU A 289 -17.40 1.70 29.40
C LEU A 289 -18.23 2.29 30.54
N ARG A 290 -17.92 3.52 30.97
CA ARG A 290 -18.74 4.25 31.96
C ARG A 290 -20.09 4.69 31.37
N GLU A 291 -20.10 5.17 30.14
CA GLU A 291 -21.30 5.67 29.46
C GLU A 291 -22.22 4.53 29.01
N VAL A 292 -21.65 3.37 28.67
CA VAL A 292 -22.36 2.21 28.14
C VAL A 292 -22.03 0.93 28.94
N PRO A 293 -22.53 0.77 30.17
CA PRO A 293 -22.20 -0.38 31.02
C PRO A 293 -22.60 -1.74 30.44
N SER A 294 -23.59 -1.79 29.52
CA SER A 294 -24.05 -3.02 28.86
C SER A 294 -23.44 -3.21 27.47
N LEU A 295 -22.31 -2.57 27.18
CA LEU A 295 -21.62 -2.74 25.90
C LEU A 295 -21.15 -4.20 25.73
N ALA A 296 -21.44 -4.79 24.57
CA ALA A 296 -21.13 -6.19 24.26
C ALA A 296 -20.05 -6.32 23.20
N GLY A 297 -19.91 -5.32 22.31
CA GLY A 297 -18.94 -5.38 21.22
C GLY A 297 -18.33 -4.04 20.86
N ILE A 298 -17.10 -4.07 20.41
CA ILE A 298 -16.34 -2.91 19.95
C ILE A 298 -15.70 -3.21 18.59
N TYR A 299 -15.89 -2.31 17.63
CA TYR A 299 -15.09 -2.28 16.42
C TYR A 299 -14.06 -1.16 16.49
N VAL A 300 -12.78 -1.48 16.28
CA VAL A 300 -11.67 -0.52 16.29
C VAL A 300 -11.19 -0.31 14.87
N THR A 301 -11.39 0.88 14.30
CA THR A 301 -11.10 1.20 12.89
C THR A 301 -9.62 1.50 12.60
N SER A 302 -8.71 0.98 13.42
CA SER A 302 -7.26 1.23 13.30
C SER A 302 -6.45 0.13 13.98
N SER A 303 -5.12 0.25 13.93
CA SER A 303 -4.17 -0.62 14.64
C SER A 303 -4.27 -0.54 16.19
N ASN A 304 -5.11 0.34 16.75
CA ASN A 304 -5.30 0.51 18.20
C ASN A 304 -6.02 -0.67 18.89
N ALA A 305 -6.45 -1.68 18.13
CA ALA A 305 -7.17 -2.84 18.70
C ALA A 305 -6.39 -3.54 19.82
N ALA A 306 -5.07 -3.68 19.68
CA ALA A 306 -4.24 -4.31 20.71
C ALA A 306 -4.20 -3.49 22.01
N MET A 307 -4.21 -2.15 21.94
CA MET A 307 -4.27 -1.27 23.11
C MET A 307 -5.62 -1.39 23.81
N THR A 308 -6.71 -1.46 23.05
CA THR A 308 -8.07 -1.70 23.54
C THR A 308 -8.17 -3.04 24.26
N CYS A 309 -7.70 -4.14 23.64
CA CYS A 309 -7.69 -5.47 24.25
C CYS A 309 -6.86 -5.52 25.54
N ARG A 310 -5.71 -4.85 25.57
CA ARG A 310 -4.86 -4.76 26.76
C ARG A 310 -5.58 -4.08 27.90
N TYR A 311 -6.22 -2.92 27.65
CA TYR A 311 -7.02 -2.22 28.65
C TYR A 311 -8.12 -3.11 29.23
N LEU A 312 -8.91 -3.78 28.38
CA LEU A 312 -9.99 -4.67 28.82
C LEU A 312 -9.46 -5.81 29.70
N LYS A 313 -8.34 -6.42 29.32
CA LYS A 313 -7.70 -7.51 30.06
C LYS A 313 -7.20 -7.06 31.44
N GLU A 314 -6.55 -5.89 31.53
CA GLU A 314 -6.07 -5.30 32.79
C GLU A 314 -7.21 -5.02 33.77
N HIS A 315 -8.42 -4.75 33.26
CA HIS A 315 -9.60 -4.49 34.08
C HIS A 315 -10.52 -5.71 34.24
N GLY A 316 -10.05 -6.91 33.87
CA GLY A 316 -10.80 -8.17 34.03
C GLY A 316 -12.05 -8.27 33.14
N ILE A 317 -12.16 -7.48 32.07
CA ILE A 317 -13.31 -7.46 31.16
C ILE A 317 -13.06 -8.47 30.04
N SER A 318 -13.47 -9.72 30.25
CA SER A 318 -13.25 -10.82 29.31
C SER A 318 -14.45 -11.12 28.38
N SER A 319 -15.62 -10.55 28.68
CA SER A 319 -16.85 -10.79 27.90
C SER A 319 -16.98 -9.89 26.66
N MET A 320 -16.16 -8.84 26.55
CA MET A 320 -16.22 -7.90 25.44
C MET A 320 -15.75 -8.53 24.14
N CYS A 321 -16.57 -8.43 23.08
CA CYS A 321 -16.18 -8.84 21.73
C CYS A 321 -15.48 -7.69 21.03
N VAL A 322 -14.22 -7.86 20.65
CA VAL A 322 -13.44 -6.84 19.95
C VAL A 322 -13.11 -7.32 18.55
N VAL A 323 -13.38 -6.48 17.55
CA VAL A 323 -12.92 -6.63 16.17
C VAL A 323 -11.97 -5.47 15.87
N GLY A 324 -10.81 -5.77 15.27
CA GLY A 324 -9.79 -4.77 14.97
C GLY A 324 -9.50 -4.59 13.48
N GLN A 325 -8.48 -3.78 13.22
CA GLN A 325 -7.87 -3.61 11.90
C GLN A 325 -6.37 -3.83 11.99
N ASP A 326 -5.80 -4.15 10.82
CA ASP A 326 -4.39 -4.40 10.59
C ASP A 326 -3.82 -5.62 11.36
N ILE A 327 -2.60 -5.98 11.02
CA ILE A 327 -1.88 -7.08 11.65
C ILE A 327 -0.49 -6.58 12.02
N HIS A 328 -0.16 -6.73 13.30
CA HIS A 328 1.17 -6.51 13.84
C HIS A 328 1.37 -7.42 15.06
N PRO A 329 2.58 -7.57 15.60
CA PRO A 329 2.86 -8.54 16.66
C PRO A 329 1.91 -8.50 17.85
N ALA A 330 1.51 -7.29 18.28
CA ALA A 330 0.59 -7.14 19.42
C ALA A 330 -0.84 -7.59 19.09
N VAL A 331 -1.35 -7.29 17.88
CA VAL A 331 -2.66 -7.76 17.38
C VAL A 331 -2.64 -9.27 17.21
N ALA A 332 -1.56 -9.84 16.66
CA ALA A 332 -1.38 -11.29 16.58
C ALA A 332 -1.40 -11.97 17.96
N GLY A 333 -0.81 -11.33 18.97
CA GLY A 333 -0.88 -11.76 20.37
C GLY A 333 -2.33 -11.81 20.88
N CYS A 334 -3.12 -10.76 20.61
CA CYS A 334 -4.53 -10.69 21.01
C CYS A 334 -5.43 -11.74 20.30
N LEU A 335 -5.12 -12.09 19.06
CA LEU A 335 -5.79 -13.20 18.36
C LEU A 335 -5.44 -14.56 19.03
N LYS A 336 -4.17 -14.77 19.38
CA LYS A 336 -3.70 -16.01 20.00
C LYS A 336 -4.28 -16.23 21.40
N ASP A 337 -4.41 -15.19 22.20
CA ASP A 337 -4.94 -15.26 23.57
C ASP A 337 -6.47 -15.04 23.65
N HIS A 338 -7.15 -14.93 22.50
CA HIS A 338 -8.61 -14.77 22.36
C HIS A 338 -9.17 -13.44 22.90
N SER A 339 -8.36 -12.44 23.19
CA SER A 339 -8.84 -11.10 23.55
C SER A 339 -9.33 -10.30 22.34
N LEU A 340 -8.98 -10.72 21.13
CA LEU A 340 -9.48 -10.18 19.87
C LEU A 340 -10.21 -11.29 19.09
N LEU A 341 -11.43 -11.00 18.63
CA LEU A 341 -12.26 -11.94 17.87
C LEU A 341 -11.72 -12.16 16.46
N GLY A 342 -11.31 -11.09 15.81
CA GLY A 342 -10.74 -11.07 14.48
C GLY A 342 -10.20 -9.68 14.14
N THR A 343 -9.40 -9.61 13.09
CA THR A 343 -8.91 -8.34 12.56
C THR A 343 -9.08 -8.29 11.04
N LEU A 344 -9.26 -7.09 10.50
CA LEU A 344 -9.43 -6.84 9.08
C LEU A 344 -8.14 -6.28 8.51
N PHE A 345 -7.49 -7.07 7.67
CA PHE A 345 -6.23 -6.72 7.05
C PHE A 345 -6.46 -5.99 5.74
N GLN A 346 -5.90 -4.81 5.62
CA GLN A 346 -6.07 -3.93 4.47
C GLN A 346 -5.26 -4.36 3.24
N ASN A 347 -4.33 -5.29 3.38
CA ASN A 347 -3.41 -5.76 2.35
C ASN A 347 -2.62 -4.61 1.69
N GLN A 348 -1.97 -3.81 2.51
CA GLN A 348 -1.21 -2.62 2.09
C GLN A 348 -0.11 -2.95 1.07
N ARG A 349 0.49 -4.14 1.19
CA ARG A 349 1.48 -4.65 0.22
C ARG A 349 0.89 -4.76 -1.18
N LEU A 350 -0.31 -5.33 -1.32
CA LEU A 350 -1.01 -5.43 -2.60
C LEU A 350 -1.44 -4.05 -3.12
N GLN A 351 -1.86 -3.15 -2.23
CA GLN A 351 -2.19 -1.77 -2.62
C GLN A 351 -0.97 -1.07 -3.23
N ALA A 352 0.20 -1.18 -2.62
CA ALA A 352 1.45 -0.60 -3.11
C ALA A 352 1.84 -1.18 -4.48
N GLN A 353 1.77 -2.51 -4.64
CA GLN A 353 2.00 -3.19 -5.91
C GLN A 353 1.09 -2.64 -7.00
N LYS A 354 -0.23 -2.62 -6.76
CA LYS A 354 -1.21 -2.14 -7.74
C LYS A 354 -1.04 -0.66 -8.07
N ALA A 355 -0.61 0.17 -7.11
CA ALA A 355 -0.33 1.56 -7.36
C ALA A 355 0.82 1.74 -8.38
N VAL A 356 1.91 0.98 -8.23
CA VAL A 356 3.03 0.99 -9.18
C VAL A 356 2.61 0.46 -10.55
N GLU A 357 1.87 -0.65 -10.59
CA GLU A 357 1.36 -1.22 -11.85
C GLU A 357 0.50 -0.21 -12.62
N LYS A 358 -0.47 0.42 -11.95
CA LYS A 358 -1.37 1.40 -12.58
C LYS A 358 -0.66 2.66 -13.07
N ILE A 359 0.31 3.16 -12.31
CA ILE A 359 1.07 4.33 -12.75
C ILE A 359 1.96 4.00 -13.96
N LEU A 360 2.52 2.80 -14.02
CA LEU A 360 3.25 2.32 -15.18
C LEU A 360 2.35 2.16 -16.42
N GLU A 361 1.13 1.63 -16.22
CA GLU A 361 0.13 1.58 -17.31
C GLU A 361 -0.21 2.96 -17.84
N LYS A 362 -0.36 3.95 -16.95
CA LYS A 362 -0.60 5.36 -17.34
C LYS A 362 0.54 5.94 -18.16
N LEU A 363 1.79 5.70 -17.74
CA LEU A 363 2.97 6.15 -18.47
C LEU A 363 3.10 5.50 -19.85
N GLN A 364 2.67 4.25 -19.99
CA GLN A 364 2.66 3.54 -21.28
C GLN A 364 1.52 4.00 -22.21
N ASN A 365 0.41 4.43 -21.63
CA ASN A 365 -0.81 4.84 -22.33
C ASN A 365 -1.31 6.19 -21.79
N PRO A 366 -0.64 7.31 -22.12
CA PRO A 366 -0.93 8.61 -21.55
C PRO A 366 -2.37 9.11 -21.75
N ASP A 367 -3.00 8.73 -22.85
CA ASP A 367 -4.38 9.14 -23.17
C ASP A 367 -5.46 8.33 -22.42
N ARG A 368 -5.07 7.17 -21.85
CA ARG A 368 -6.00 6.33 -21.10
C ARG A 368 -6.14 6.85 -19.67
N PRO A 369 -7.38 7.05 -19.16
CA PRO A 369 -7.58 7.40 -17.76
C PRO A 369 -7.12 6.23 -16.85
N VAL A 370 -6.60 6.55 -15.68
CA VAL A 370 -6.31 5.56 -14.65
C VAL A 370 -7.63 5.07 -14.06
N THR A 371 -7.84 3.77 -14.00
CA THR A 371 -8.97 3.19 -13.28
C THR A 371 -8.59 3.05 -11.82
N SER A 372 -9.28 3.77 -10.94
CA SER A 372 -9.13 3.62 -9.48
C SER A 372 -9.52 2.21 -9.03
N GLU A 373 -8.92 1.73 -7.94
CA GLU A 373 -9.14 0.36 -7.48
C GLU A 373 -9.32 0.30 -5.96
N LEU A 374 -10.35 -0.41 -5.55
CA LEU A 374 -10.56 -0.81 -4.16
C LEU A 374 -10.04 -2.24 -3.96
N VAL A 375 -9.07 -2.39 -3.09
CA VAL A 375 -8.52 -3.69 -2.69
C VAL A 375 -9.43 -4.33 -1.65
N ILE A 376 -9.82 -5.58 -1.90
CA ILE A 376 -10.68 -6.34 -0.99
C ILE A 376 -9.93 -6.61 0.31
N PRO A 377 -10.46 -6.21 1.48
CA PRO A 377 -9.88 -6.53 2.77
C PRO A 377 -9.99 -8.02 3.08
N GLN A 378 -9.14 -8.50 3.97
CA GLN A 378 -9.12 -9.91 4.38
C GLN A 378 -9.44 -10.04 5.86
N LEU A 379 -10.35 -10.97 6.20
CA LEU A 379 -10.61 -11.33 7.58
C LEU A 379 -9.52 -12.26 8.09
N VAL A 380 -8.87 -11.84 9.16
CA VAL A 380 -7.86 -12.65 9.85
C VAL A 380 -8.38 -13.07 11.21
N LEU A 381 -8.44 -14.37 11.39
CA LEU A 381 -8.80 -15.05 12.63
C LEU A 381 -7.55 -15.79 13.15
N ARG A 382 -7.63 -16.29 14.37
CA ARG A 382 -6.54 -17.11 14.93
C ARG A 382 -6.18 -18.31 14.05
N SER A 383 -7.16 -18.91 13.37
CA SER A 383 -6.99 -20.12 12.57
C SER A 383 -6.21 -19.90 11.27
N ASN A 384 -6.20 -18.69 10.71
CA ASN A 384 -5.49 -18.36 9.48
C ASN A 384 -4.34 -17.36 9.68
N LEU A 385 -4.02 -17.02 10.95
CA LEU A 385 -3.00 -16.03 11.29
C LEU A 385 -1.61 -16.37 10.75
N ASP A 386 -1.25 -17.66 10.71
CA ASP A 386 0.07 -18.11 10.24
C ASP A 386 0.30 -17.82 8.74
N GLY A 387 -0.77 -17.54 7.98
CA GLY A 387 -0.67 -17.09 6.59
C GLY A 387 -0.24 -15.62 6.43
N TYR A 388 -0.19 -14.86 7.54
CA TYR A 388 0.20 -13.45 7.61
C TYR A 388 1.50 -13.32 8.41
N THR A 389 2.58 -13.88 7.88
CA THR A 389 3.91 -13.84 8.52
C THR A 389 4.54 -12.46 8.37
N TYR A 390 5.20 -12.03 9.45
CA TYR A 390 5.96 -10.79 9.58
C TYR A 390 7.38 -10.94 9.02
#